data_f624da0fb1b6741deb051f28f59bb1f2
#
_entry.id   f624da0fb1b6741deb051f28f59bb1f2
#
_cell.length_a   1.000
_cell.length_b   1.000
_cell.length_c   1.000
_cell.angle_alpha   90.00
_cell.angle_beta   90.00
_cell.angle_gamma   90.00
#
_symmetry.space_group_name_H-M   'P 1'
#
loop_
_entity.id
_entity.type
_entity.pdbx_description
1 polymer ?
#
loop_
_entity_poly.entity_id
_entity_poly.type
_entity_poly.pdbx_seq_one_letter_code
_entity_poly.pdbx_strand_id
1 'polypeptide(L)'
;LSSKKEGMVYSGELKGSIKPVFENIPITLLSKGQELELVSSVGLGKGAEHAKFSPGLMFYRNIVDIKTDKDCPLEVVDVCPKEVFDSKEGKVLVNEPLNCDFCGVCLDFVKKKGEKCIKIEPTKELLVTVESFGQIEPDEIFKNSIDVLKKDLASVGKQISKA
;
A
#
# COMPACT_ATOMS: atom_id res chain seq x y z
N LEU A 1 -7.85 27.31 14.00
CA LEU A 1 -9.18 27.07 13.50
C LEU A 1 -10.18 27.60 14.52
N SER A 2 -11.16 28.37 14.10
CA SER A 2 -12.34 28.72 14.89
C SER A 2 -13.57 28.64 13.97
N SER A 3 -14.56 27.84 14.36
CA SER A 3 -15.79 27.64 13.60
C SER A 3 -17.01 27.70 14.52
N LYS A 4 -18.02 28.45 14.13
CA LYS A 4 -19.34 28.57 14.84
C LYS A 4 -20.48 28.20 13.90
N LYS A 5 -20.17 27.78 12.68
CA LYS A 5 -21.17 27.43 11.68
C LYS A 5 -21.63 26.00 11.90
N GLU A 6 -22.93 25.80 11.96
CA GLU A 6 -23.57 24.48 11.96
C GLU A 6 -23.15 23.69 10.70
N GLY A 7 -22.79 22.43 10.87
CA GLY A 7 -22.38 21.52 9.80
C GLY A 7 -21.02 20.91 10.04
N MET A 8 -20.49 20.21 9.01
CA MET A 8 -19.20 19.57 9.05
C MET A 8 -18.07 20.59 8.96
N VAL A 9 -17.09 20.47 9.87
CA VAL A 9 -15.85 21.24 9.87
C VAL A 9 -14.75 20.39 9.27
N TYR A 10 -14.05 20.93 8.27
CA TYR A 10 -13.01 20.22 7.53
C TYR A 10 -11.60 20.74 7.81
N SER A 11 -10.60 19.90 7.54
CA SER A 11 -9.19 20.23 7.68
C SER A 11 -8.75 21.46 6.89
N GLY A 12 -9.37 21.72 5.73
CA GLY A 12 -9.10 22.90 4.91
C GLY A 12 -9.45 24.24 5.59
N GLU A 13 -10.25 24.22 6.66
CA GLU A 13 -10.55 25.41 7.47
C GLU A 13 -9.42 25.77 8.45
N LEU A 14 -8.40 24.91 8.61
CA LEU A 14 -7.20 25.21 9.40
C LEU A 14 -6.40 26.34 8.73
N LYS A 15 -6.15 27.41 9.46
CA LYS A 15 -5.38 28.56 9.00
C LYS A 15 -4.05 28.62 9.74
N GLY A 16 -2.94 28.73 9.00
CA GLY A 16 -1.60 28.79 9.59
C GLY A 16 -0.50 28.88 8.54
N SER A 17 0.72 28.76 8.97
CA SER A 17 1.91 28.73 8.10
C SER A 17 2.05 27.42 7.30
N ILE A 18 1.38 26.36 7.76
CA ILE A 18 1.38 25.05 7.11
C ILE A 18 -0.05 24.74 6.68
N LYS A 19 -0.21 24.27 5.45
CA LYS A 19 -1.49 23.82 4.90
C LYS A 19 -1.67 22.33 5.13
N PRO A 20 -2.91 21.84 5.39
CA PRO A 20 -3.20 20.42 5.39
C PRO A 20 -2.99 19.84 4.00
N VAL A 21 -2.51 18.58 3.93
CA VAL A 21 -2.31 17.85 2.68
C VAL A 21 -3.66 17.62 1.97
N PHE A 22 -4.67 17.22 2.73
CA PHE A 22 -6.03 17.00 2.23
C PHE A 22 -6.97 17.98 2.93
N GLU A 23 -7.70 18.77 2.15
CA GLU A 23 -8.59 19.81 2.68
C GLU A 23 -9.96 19.27 3.14
N ASN A 24 -10.35 18.09 2.64
CA ASN A 24 -11.68 17.50 2.87
C ASN A 24 -11.72 16.44 3.98
N ILE A 25 -10.71 16.39 4.86
CA ILE A 25 -10.74 15.49 6.01
C ILE A 25 -11.73 16.07 7.04
N PRO A 26 -12.81 15.33 7.43
CA PRO A 26 -13.75 15.79 8.44
C PRO A 26 -13.08 15.80 9.83
N ILE A 27 -13.15 16.94 10.50
CA ILE A 27 -12.64 17.11 11.88
C ILE A 27 -13.76 16.83 12.88
N THR A 28 -14.91 17.51 12.72
CA THR A 28 -16.08 17.34 13.58
C THR A 28 -17.34 17.85 12.91
N LEU A 29 -18.50 17.41 13.42
CA LEU A 29 -19.82 17.93 13.07
C LEU A 29 -20.30 18.84 14.19
N LEU A 30 -20.60 20.10 13.86
CA LEU A 30 -21.19 21.07 14.79
C LEU A 30 -22.70 21.12 14.63
N SER A 31 -23.40 20.96 15.73
CA SER A 31 -24.84 21.22 15.82
C SER A 31 -25.11 22.69 16.10
N LYS A 32 -26.37 23.11 15.97
CA LYS A 32 -26.81 24.49 16.24
C LYS A 32 -26.38 24.97 17.63
N GLY A 33 -25.69 26.07 17.69
CA GLY A 33 -25.19 26.69 18.94
C GLY A 33 -23.88 26.10 19.48
N GLN A 34 -23.29 25.12 18.79
CA GLN A 34 -21.95 24.61 19.11
C GLN A 34 -20.89 25.45 18.41
N GLU A 35 -19.72 25.51 19.04
CA GLU A 35 -18.53 26.14 18.47
C GLU A 35 -17.30 25.27 18.71
N LEU A 36 -16.33 25.34 17.80
CA LEU A 36 -15.04 24.68 17.89
C LEU A 36 -13.96 25.74 17.82
N GLU A 37 -13.05 25.72 18.79
CA GLU A 37 -11.78 26.43 18.74
C GLU A 37 -10.64 25.41 18.91
N LEU A 38 -9.70 25.41 17.96
CA LEU A 38 -8.62 24.43 17.90
C LEU A 38 -7.30 25.11 17.50
N VAL A 39 -6.25 24.85 18.29
CA VAL A 39 -4.86 25.16 17.94
C VAL A 39 -4.11 23.86 17.73
N SER A 40 -3.48 23.70 16.58
CA SER A 40 -2.72 22.50 16.22
C SER A 40 -1.24 22.84 16.09
N SER A 41 -0.39 22.15 16.86
CA SER A 41 1.06 22.26 16.73
C SER A 41 1.59 21.17 15.80
N VAL A 42 2.44 21.57 14.85
CA VAL A 42 3.03 20.65 13.87
C VAL A 42 4.48 20.36 14.26
N GLY A 43 4.89 19.11 14.15
CA GLY A 43 6.24 18.66 14.44
C GLY A 43 6.70 17.59 13.45
N LEU A 44 8.01 17.38 13.38
CA LEU A 44 8.64 16.31 12.62
C LEU A 44 8.94 15.13 13.54
N GLY A 45 8.85 13.92 13.00
CA GLY A 45 9.19 12.70 13.71
C GLY A 45 9.44 11.55 12.72
N LYS A 46 9.84 10.40 13.25
CA LYS A 46 10.05 9.19 12.46
C LYS A 46 8.87 8.22 12.65
N GLY A 47 8.49 7.50 11.61
CA GLY A 47 7.47 6.45 11.67
C GLY A 47 7.78 5.37 12.72
N ALA A 48 9.06 5.11 13.01
CA ALA A 48 9.50 4.21 14.07
C ALA A 48 9.14 4.70 15.49
N GLU A 49 8.99 6.01 15.69
CA GLU A 49 8.59 6.61 16.97
C GLU A 49 7.07 6.54 17.16
N HIS A 50 6.34 6.86 16.08
CA HIS A 50 4.88 6.78 16.07
C HIS A 50 4.35 6.77 14.63
N ALA A 51 3.34 5.95 14.37
CA ALA A 51 2.73 5.77 13.05
C ALA A 51 2.22 7.08 12.41
N LYS A 52 1.84 8.09 13.21
CA LYS A 52 1.43 9.43 12.71
C LYS A 52 2.50 10.15 11.90
N PHE A 53 3.77 9.76 12.05
CA PHE A 53 4.90 10.31 11.30
C PHE A 53 5.27 9.49 10.07
N SER A 54 4.60 8.36 9.81
CA SER A 54 4.83 7.57 8.60
C SER A 54 4.42 8.39 7.36
N PRO A 55 5.30 8.54 6.36
CA PRO A 55 4.97 9.31 5.16
C PRO A 55 4.14 8.52 4.15
N GLY A 56 4.03 7.21 4.33
CA GLY A 56 3.35 6.34 3.39
C GLY A 56 3.41 4.88 3.81
N LEU A 57 2.91 4.04 2.93
CA LEU A 57 2.96 2.59 3.02
C LEU A 57 3.90 2.03 1.96
N MET A 58 4.78 1.11 2.34
CA MET A 58 5.65 0.41 1.41
C MET A 58 5.61 -1.08 1.70
N PHE A 59 5.37 -1.88 0.65
CA PHE A 59 5.41 -3.34 0.73
C PHE A 59 5.96 -3.92 -0.56
N TYR A 60 6.37 -5.18 -0.51
CA TYR A 60 6.89 -5.88 -1.67
C TYR A 60 6.33 -7.30 -1.76
N ARG A 61 6.38 -7.84 -2.96
CA ARG A 61 6.11 -9.25 -3.24
C ARG A 61 7.00 -9.76 -4.36
N ASN A 62 7.16 -11.07 -4.45
CA ASN A 62 7.84 -11.68 -5.57
C ASN A 62 6.97 -11.60 -6.83
N ILE A 63 7.59 -11.31 -7.96
CA ILE A 63 6.98 -11.56 -9.26
C ILE A 63 6.98 -13.07 -9.48
N VAL A 64 5.91 -13.60 -10.07
CA VAL A 64 5.74 -15.03 -10.33
C VAL A 64 5.72 -15.32 -11.81
N ASP A 65 6.30 -16.45 -12.21
CA ASP A 65 6.13 -17.05 -13.53
C ASP A 65 4.95 -18.01 -13.48
N ILE A 66 3.96 -17.80 -14.35
CA ILE A 66 2.70 -18.55 -14.38
C ILE A 66 2.62 -19.29 -15.71
N LYS A 67 2.44 -20.60 -15.66
CA LYS A 67 2.24 -21.44 -16.84
C LYS A 67 0.93 -22.19 -16.71
N THR A 68 0.15 -22.21 -17.80
CA THR A 68 -1.10 -22.92 -17.92
C THR A 68 -1.02 -23.92 -19.08
N ASP A 69 -1.53 -25.13 -18.87
CA ASP A 69 -1.67 -26.13 -19.92
C ASP A 69 -2.97 -25.90 -20.72
N LYS A 70 -3.05 -26.53 -21.90
CA LYS A 70 -4.18 -26.35 -22.82
C LYS A 70 -5.50 -26.90 -22.29
N ASP A 71 -5.43 -27.87 -21.39
CA ASP A 71 -6.59 -28.61 -20.84
C ASP A 71 -7.02 -28.04 -19.46
N CYS A 72 -6.59 -26.83 -19.14
CA CYS A 72 -6.96 -26.19 -17.88
C CYS A 72 -8.45 -25.82 -17.87
N PRO A 73 -9.19 -26.13 -16.76
CA PRO A 73 -10.61 -25.81 -16.66
C PRO A 73 -10.85 -24.30 -16.75
N LEU A 74 -11.84 -23.89 -17.56
CA LEU A 74 -12.17 -22.47 -17.75
C LEU A 74 -12.61 -21.78 -16.46
N GLU A 75 -13.18 -22.53 -15.52
CA GLU A 75 -13.62 -21.99 -14.22
C GLU A 75 -12.48 -21.40 -13.39
N VAL A 76 -11.21 -21.68 -13.74
CA VAL A 76 -10.04 -21.04 -13.12
C VAL A 76 -10.06 -19.51 -13.25
N VAL A 77 -10.64 -19.02 -14.36
CA VAL A 77 -10.79 -17.59 -14.62
C VAL A 77 -11.64 -16.94 -13.51
N ASP A 78 -12.78 -17.55 -13.19
CA ASP A 78 -13.72 -17.03 -12.18
C ASP A 78 -13.24 -17.25 -10.74
N VAL A 79 -12.39 -18.26 -10.53
CA VAL A 79 -11.85 -18.61 -9.21
C VAL A 79 -10.74 -17.66 -8.76
N CYS A 80 -10.03 -17.01 -9.69
CA CYS A 80 -8.91 -16.16 -9.35
C CYS A 80 -9.38 -14.79 -8.80
N PRO A 81 -9.18 -14.47 -7.50
CA PRO A 81 -9.65 -13.20 -6.91
C PRO A 81 -8.86 -11.98 -7.41
N LYS A 82 -7.78 -12.21 -8.16
CA LYS A 82 -6.89 -11.18 -8.71
C LYS A 82 -7.00 -11.01 -10.22
N GLU A 83 -7.96 -11.69 -10.85
CA GLU A 83 -8.23 -11.59 -12.29
C GLU A 83 -6.98 -11.80 -13.17
N VAL A 84 -6.13 -12.75 -12.77
CA VAL A 84 -4.86 -13.05 -13.45
C VAL A 84 -5.10 -13.76 -14.77
N PHE A 85 -6.19 -14.52 -14.86
CA PHE A 85 -6.50 -15.36 -16.01
C PHE A 85 -7.63 -14.78 -16.84
N ASP A 86 -7.60 -15.08 -18.14
CA ASP A 86 -8.66 -14.79 -19.08
C ASP A 86 -8.94 -16.07 -19.92
N SER A 87 -10.03 -16.08 -20.67
CA SER A 87 -10.37 -17.19 -21.54
C SER A 87 -10.49 -16.74 -23.00
N LYS A 88 -9.82 -17.45 -23.90
CA LYS A 88 -9.94 -17.23 -25.35
C LYS A 88 -9.96 -18.56 -26.08
N GLU A 89 -10.92 -18.71 -26.98
CA GLU A 89 -11.07 -19.92 -27.81
C GLU A 89 -11.12 -21.23 -26.99
N GLY A 90 -11.79 -21.17 -25.81
CA GLY A 90 -11.92 -22.35 -24.93
C GLY A 90 -10.63 -22.70 -24.15
N LYS A 91 -9.66 -21.81 -24.08
CA LYS A 91 -8.40 -22.00 -23.33
C LYS A 91 -8.21 -20.93 -22.28
N VAL A 92 -7.61 -21.31 -21.17
CA VAL A 92 -7.16 -20.37 -20.13
C VAL A 92 -5.86 -19.70 -20.56
N LEU A 93 -5.82 -18.39 -20.50
CA LEU A 93 -4.64 -17.56 -20.79
C LEU A 93 -4.24 -16.76 -19.55
N VAL A 94 -2.94 -16.52 -19.38
CA VAL A 94 -2.45 -15.59 -18.38
C VAL A 94 -2.48 -14.19 -18.97
N ASN A 95 -3.34 -13.32 -18.43
CA ASN A 95 -3.55 -11.96 -18.91
C ASN A 95 -2.80 -10.93 -18.07
N GLU A 96 -2.98 -10.95 -16.75
CA GLU A 96 -2.42 -9.98 -15.81
C GLU A 96 -1.49 -10.65 -14.78
N PRO A 97 -0.31 -11.17 -15.19
CA PRO A 97 0.57 -11.94 -14.30
C PRO A 97 1.06 -11.12 -13.09
N LEU A 98 1.21 -9.80 -13.25
CA LEU A 98 1.62 -8.91 -12.17
C LEU A 98 0.55 -8.72 -11.08
N ASN A 99 -0.70 -9.11 -11.30
CA ASN A 99 -1.72 -9.08 -10.28
C ASN A 99 -1.64 -10.27 -9.32
N CYS A 100 -0.94 -11.35 -9.70
CA CYS A 100 -0.79 -12.54 -8.88
C CYS A 100 -0.02 -12.25 -7.60
N ASP A 101 -0.65 -12.45 -6.44
CA ASP A 101 -0.04 -12.33 -5.11
C ASP A 101 0.37 -13.67 -4.49
N PHE A 102 0.37 -14.73 -5.31
CA PHE A 102 0.72 -16.10 -4.92
C PHE A 102 -0.20 -16.70 -3.84
N CYS A 103 -1.47 -16.31 -3.81
CA CYS A 103 -2.45 -16.77 -2.81
C CYS A 103 -2.79 -18.27 -2.87
N GLY A 104 -2.48 -18.95 -3.98
CA GLY A 104 -2.67 -20.40 -4.14
C GLY A 104 -4.09 -20.86 -4.44
N VAL A 105 -5.11 -20.01 -4.48
CA VAL A 105 -6.52 -20.38 -4.67
C VAL A 105 -6.74 -21.17 -5.97
N CYS A 106 -6.14 -20.72 -7.08
CA CYS A 106 -6.22 -21.42 -8.37
C CYS A 106 -5.54 -22.81 -8.34
N LEU A 107 -4.39 -22.93 -7.64
CA LEU A 107 -3.70 -24.21 -7.48
C LEU A 107 -4.52 -25.23 -6.68
N ASP A 108 -5.14 -24.77 -5.59
CA ASP A 108 -6.02 -25.62 -4.76
C ASP A 108 -7.28 -26.05 -5.53
N PHE A 109 -7.82 -25.18 -6.37
CA PHE A 109 -8.96 -25.49 -7.22
C PHE A 109 -8.65 -26.60 -8.21
N VAL A 110 -7.58 -26.47 -9.01
CA VAL A 110 -7.21 -27.50 -9.99
C VAL A 110 -6.81 -28.82 -9.31
N LYS A 111 -6.15 -28.76 -8.15
CA LYS A 111 -5.81 -29.93 -7.35
C LYS A 111 -7.04 -30.71 -6.88
N LYS A 112 -8.11 -30.01 -6.44
CA LYS A 112 -9.38 -30.63 -6.05
C LYS A 112 -10.08 -31.34 -7.21
N LYS A 113 -9.88 -30.84 -8.44
CA LYS A 113 -10.36 -31.51 -9.67
C LYS A 113 -9.45 -32.67 -10.13
N GLY A 114 -8.35 -32.93 -9.44
CA GLY A 114 -7.38 -33.96 -9.81
C GLY A 114 -6.42 -33.54 -10.94
N GLU A 115 -6.36 -32.27 -11.28
CA GLU A 115 -5.59 -31.71 -12.38
C GLU A 115 -4.30 -31.02 -11.90
N LYS A 116 -3.33 -30.89 -12.80
CA LYS A 116 -2.03 -30.21 -12.56
C LYS A 116 -1.69 -29.26 -13.69
N CYS A 117 -2.70 -28.56 -14.20
CA CYS A 117 -2.60 -27.74 -15.40
C CYS A 117 -2.07 -26.30 -15.13
N ILE A 118 -1.82 -25.93 -13.89
CA ILE A 118 -1.26 -24.62 -13.52
C ILE A 118 0.03 -24.83 -12.74
N LYS A 119 1.07 -24.10 -13.12
CA LYS A 119 2.34 -23.99 -12.40
C LYS A 119 2.63 -22.54 -12.11
N ILE A 120 2.89 -22.20 -10.86
CA ILE A 120 3.27 -20.85 -10.41
C ILE A 120 4.57 -20.97 -9.63
N GLU A 121 5.60 -20.28 -10.09
CA GLU A 121 6.92 -20.28 -9.45
C GLU A 121 7.37 -18.83 -9.19
N PRO A 122 7.89 -18.52 -7.99
CA PRO A 122 8.44 -17.20 -7.72
C PRO A 122 9.70 -16.98 -8.55
N THR A 123 9.85 -15.80 -9.11
CA THR A 123 11.07 -15.35 -9.79
C THR A 123 12.05 -14.74 -8.78
N LYS A 124 13.21 -14.27 -9.26
CA LYS A 124 14.16 -13.48 -8.46
C LYS A 124 13.84 -11.98 -8.43
N GLU A 125 12.78 -11.58 -9.09
CA GLU A 125 12.35 -10.18 -9.19
C GLU A 125 11.31 -9.85 -8.13
N LEU A 126 11.35 -8.61 -7.64
CA LEU A 126 10.43 -8.09 -6.65
C LEU A 126 9.59 -6.96 -7.25
N LEU A 127 8.31 -6.98 -6.97
CA LEU A 127 7.42 -5.85 -7.18
C LEU A 127 7.32 -5.08 -5.86
N VAL A 128 7.79 -3.84 -5.86
CA VAL A 128 7.70 -2.93 -4.71
C VAL A 128 6.59 -1.93 -4.96
N THR A 129 5.66 -1.81 -4.04
CA THR A 129 4.57 -0.83 -4.06
C THR A 129 4.83 0.21 -2.99
N VAL A 130 4.77 1.47 -3.37
CA VAL A 130 4.89 2.62 -2.46
C VAL A 130 3.65 3.49 -2.62
N GLU A 131 2.94 3.72 -1.52
CA GLU A 131 1.78 4.59 -1.44
C GLU A 131 2.08 5.76 -0.51
N SER A 132 2.02 6.98 -1.02
CA SER A 132 2.25 8.19 -0.21
C SER A 132 0.96 8.60 0.51
N PHE A 133 1.08 9.07 1.77
CA PHE A 133 -0.01 9.75 2.48
C PHE A 133 -0.08 11.25 2.13
N GLY A 134 0.68 11.68 1.13
CA GLY A 134 0.61 13.02 0.54
C GLY A 134 1.62 14.03 1.08
N GLN A 135 2.39 13.69 2.14
CA GLN A 135 3.42 14.59 2.68
C GLN A 135 4.71 14.61 1.85
N ILE A 136 5.04 13.49 1.21
CA ILE A 136 6.26 13.28 0.43
C ILE A 136 5.89 12.46 -0.80
N GLU A 137 6.48 12.77 -1.95
CA GLU A 137 6.25 12.01 -3.19
C GLU A 137 6.76 10.56 -3.08
N PRO A 138 6.10 9.57 -3.71
CA PRO A 138 6.44 8.15 -3.57
C PRO A 138 7.90 7.81 -3.89
N ASP A 139 8.47 8.42 -4.92
CA ASP A 139 9.87 8.20 -5.30
C ASP A 139 10.86 8.78 -4.26
N GLU A 140 10.52 9.90 -3.64
CA GLU A 140 11.28 10.49 -2.54
C GLU A 140 11.20 9.65 -1.26
N ILE A 141 10.03 9.05 -0.97
CA ILE A 141 9.88 8.13 0.17
C ILE A 141 10.88 6.98 0.03
N PHE A 142 10.96 6.37 -1.14
CA PHE A 142 11.88 5.25 -1.38
C PHE A 142 13.34 5.67 -1.25
N LYS A 143 13.74 6.78 -1.87
CA LYS A 143 15.11 7.31 -1.78
C LYS A 143 15.50 7.66 -0.34
N ASN A 144 14.63 8.40 0.36
CA ASN A 144 14.87 8.81 1.74
C ASN A 144 14.93 7.63 2.70
N SER A 145 14.16 6.57 2.48
CA SER A 145 14.21 5.35 3.30
C SER A 145 15.58 4.68 3.25
N ILE A 146 16.19 4.63 2.06
CA ILE A 146 17.56 4.10 1.88
C ILE A 146 18.59 4.96 2.61
N ASP A 147 18.46 6.29 2.53
CA ASP A 147 19.40 7.21 3.18
C ASP A 147 19.28 7.18 4.71
N VAL A 148 18.06 7.03 5.24
CA VAL A 148 17.84 6.85 6.68
C VAL A 148 18.47 5.53 7.14
N LEU A 149 18.24 4.43 6.41
CA LEU A 149 18.82 3.13 6.73
C LEU A 149 20.36 3.17 6.73
N LYS A 150 20.98 3.82 5.74
CA LYS A 150 22.44 4.01 5.70
C LYS A 150 22.97 4.78 6.93
N LYS A 151 22.26 5.85 7.33
CA LYS A 151 22.64 6.64 8.51
C LYS A 151 22.51 5.84 9.80
N ASP A 152 21.43 5.08 9.94
CA ASP A 152 21.20 4.27 11.13
C ASP A 152 22.24 3.15 11.24
N LEU A 153 22.56 2.45 10.15
CA LEU A 153 23.63 1.45 10.11
C LEU A 153 25.01 2.05 10.42
N ALA A 154 25.33 3.20 9.89
CA ALA A 154 26.59 3.90 10.21
C ALA A 154 26.68 4.31 11.69
N SER A 155 25.55 4.68 12.30
CA SER A 155 25.46 4.98 13.74
C SER A 155 25.75 3.73 14.60
N VAL A 156 25.13 2.60 14.27
CA VAL A 156 25.39 1.32 14.93
C VAL A 156 26.86 0.91 14.80
N GLY A 157 27.45 1.00 13.61
CA GLY A 157 28.87 0.72 13.39
C GLY A 157 29.80 1.56 14.27
N LYS A 158 29.50 2.86 14.45
CA LYS A 158 30.25 3.74 15.36
C LYS A 158 30.10 3.37 16.84
N GLN A 159 28.94 2.87 17.24
CA GLN A 159 28.71 2.43 18.64
C GLN A 159 29.50 1.15 18.94
N ILE A 160 29.48 0.18 18.03
CA ILE A 160 30.25 -1.07 18.16
C ILE A 160 31.76 -0.79 18.23
N SER A 161 32.27 0.15 17.41
CA SER A 161 33.71 0.50 17.40
C SER A 161 34.17 1.25 18.67
N LYS A 162 33.25 1.69 19.52
CA LYS A 162 33.56 2.39 20.78
C LYS A 162 33.42 1.49 22.01
N ALA A 163 32.80 0.32 21.83
CA ALA A 163 32.65 -0.70 22.87
C ALA A 163 33.85 -1.66 22.88
#